data_2d2f0f45db206c1ef2e63c2afdb1774a
#
_entry.id   2d2f0f45db206c1ef2e63c2afdb1774a
#
_cell.length_a   1.000
_cell.length_b   1.000
_cell.length_c   1.000
_cell.angle_alpha   90.00
_cell.angle_beta   90.00
_cell.angle_gamma   90.00
#
_symmetry.space_group_name_H-M   'P 1'
#
loop_
_entity.id
_entity.type
_entity.pdbx_description
1 polymer ?
#
loop_
_entity_poly.entity_id
_entity_poly.type
_entity_poly.pdbx_seq_one_letter_code
_entity_poly.pdbx_strand_id
1 'polypeptide(L)'
;MPFKVPEVWVWTTLGEILELVSGQDFPPEKYNANIAGIPYIIGASNIENEQLIINRWTESPSVYSYLNDLLVVCKGAGVGKMAINNIGVAHIARQIQAVRGYTNYTDIKYIKAVVKNNIENIISKANGLIPGLKRELLLSLQLPLPPISEQRRIVCEIERWFFLIDQIEQGKADLQTVIKQAKSKILDLAIHGKLVPQNPNDEPAIELLKRINPDFTPCDNRHYTQLPNGWCTTTLKDLCENINGLWKGKKEPFVHVGVIRNANFTKDFKLDYSNIEYIDVEQRTFTKRHLMNGDLIVEKSGGSDNNPVGRTILYEGEGPQNSTLSLNSLVTGRL
;
A
#
# COMPACT_ATOMS: atom_id res chain seq x y z
N MET A 1 -23.01 -2.17 -34.41
CA MET A 1 -21.76 -2.89 -34.03
C MET A 1 -20.79 -1.85 -33.49
N PRO A 2 -20.17 -2.10 -32.33
CA PRO A 2 -19.35 -1.08 -31.66
C PRO A 2 -18.07 -0.69 -32.43
N PHE A 3 -17.47 -1.64 -33.16
CA PHE A 3 -16.27 -1.45 -33.97
C PHE A 3 -16.16 -2.50 -35.08
N LYS A 4 -15.27 -2.27 -36.07
CA LYS A 4 -15.01 -3.23 -37.14
C LYS A 4 -14.13 -4.40 -36.61
N VAL A 5 -14.55 -5.60 -36.86
CA VAL A 5 -13.82 -6.85 -36.52
C VAL A 5 -13.18 -7.45 -37.77
N PRO A 6 -12.18 -8.35 -37.64
CA PRO A 6 -11.63 -9.14 -38.76
C PRO A 6 -12.71 -9.92 -39.50
N GLU A 7 -12.48 -10.20 -40.78
CA GLU A 7 -13.50 -10.82 -41.65
C GLU A 7 -13.99 -12.19 -41.16
N VAL A 8 -13.13 -12.93 -40.47
CA VAL A 8 -13.46 -14.28 -39.94
C VAL A 8 -14.12 -14.25 -38.55
N TRP A 9 -14.31 -13.06 -37.99
CA TRP A 9 -14.97 -12.89 -36.69
C TRP A 9 -16.47 -12.58 -36.90
N VAL A 10 -17.26 -13.02 -35.96
CA VAL A 10 -18.72 -12.78 -35.99
C VAL A 10 -19.15 -12.03 -34.74
N TRP A 11 -19.98 -10.99 -34.90
CA TRP A 11 -20.66 -10.39 -33.76
C TRP A 11 -21.85 -11.27 -33.35
N THR A 12 -21.92 -11.59 -32.06
CA THR A 12 -22.98 -12.42 -31.46
C THR A 12 -23.34 -11.88 -30.08
N THR A 13 -24.29 -12.51 -29.42
CA THR A 13 -24.62 -12.25 -28.02
C THR A 13 -24.20 -13.44 -27.14
N LEU A 14 -23.97 -13.17 -25.85
CA LEU A 14 -23.65 -14.26 -24.91
C LEU A 14 -24.76 -15.32 -24.92
N GLY A 15 -26.03 -14.93 -24.99
CA GLY A 15 -27.15 -15.84 -24.97
C GLY A 15 -27.28 -16.75 -26.19
N GLU A 16 -26.64 -16.42 -27.33
CA GLU A 16 -26.64 -17.25 -28.54
C GLU A 16 -25.61 -18.38 -28.49
N ILE A 17 -24.56 -18.22 -27.69
CA ILE A 17 -23.39 -19.12 -27.68
C ILE A 17 -23.16 -19.83 -26.34
N LEU A 18 -23.96 -19.53 -25.31
CA LEU A 18 -23.78 -20.02 -23.95
C LEU A 18 -25.10 -20.40 -23.28
N GLU A 19 -25.04 -21.38 -22.39
CA GLU A 19 -26.11 -21.66 -21.44
C GLU A 19 -25.86 -20.89 -20.14
N LEU A 20 -26.90 -20.28 -19.57
CA LEU A 20 -26.84 -19.62 -18.28
C LEU A 20 -27.67 -20.36 -17.26
N VAL A 21 -27.02 -20.90 -16.22
CA VAL A 21 -27.65 -21.67 -15.16
C VAL A 21 -27.74 -20.80 -13.90
N SER A 22 -28.97 -20.57 -13.42
CA SER A 22 -29.20 -19.80 -12.18
C SER A 22 -29.23 -20.72 -10.98
N GLY A 23 -28.48 -20.37 -9.93
CA GLY A 23 -28.40 -21.15 -8.70
C GLY A 23 -29.64 -21.07 -7.81
N GLN A 24 -29.68 -21.94 -6.81
CA GLN A 24 -30.76 -22.04 -5.83
C GLN A 24 -30.19 -22.02 -4.41
N ASP A 25 -30.78 -21.21 -3.54
CA ASP A 25 -30.40 -21.16 -2.13
C ASP A 25 -30.92 -22.37 -1.36
N PHE A 26 -30.12 -22.79 -0.38
CA PHE A 26 -30.55 -23.79 0.59
C PHE A 26 -30.69 -23.21 1.99
N PRO A 27 -31.64 -23.69 2.77
CA PRO A 27 -31.71 -23.39 4.20
C PRO A 27 -30.54 -24.08 4.93
N PRO A 28 -30.16 -23.60 6.13
CA PRO A 28 -28.98 -24.06 6.87
C PRO A 28 -28.89 -25.59 7.09
N GLU A 29 -30.03 -26.26 7.16
CA GLU A 29 -30.12 -27.71 7.41
C GLU A 29 -29.68 -28.57 6.21
N LYS A 30 -29.61 -27.98 5.02
CA LYS A 30 -29.26 -28.67 3.77
C LYS A 30 -27.79 -28.55 3.36
N TYR A 31 -26.96 -27.88 4.18
CA TYR A 31 -25.53 -27.80 3.91
C TYR A 31 -24.71 -27.89 5.19
N ASN A 32 -23.45 -28.19 5.08
CA ASN A 32 -22.57 -28.47 6.21
C ASN A 32 -21.17 -27.88 5.99
N ALA A 33 -20.34 -27.93 7.04
CA ALA A 33 -18.92 -27.56 6.99
C ALA A 33 -17.98 -28.78 7.13
N ASN A 34 -18.54 -30.02 7.12
CA ASN A 34 -17.82 -31.25 7.43
C ASN A 34 -17.35 -32.01 6.17
N ILE A 35 -17.36 -31.34 5.00
CA ILE A 35 -16.94 -31.91 3.72
C ILE A 35 -17.86 -33.12 3.28
N ALA A 36 -19.09 -33.17 3.75
CA ALA A 36 -20.03 -34.17 3.36
C ALA A 36 -20.82 -33.74 2.10
N GLY A 37 -20.75 -34.51 1.02
CA GLY A 37 -21.39 -34.23 -0.25
C GLY A 37 -20.52 -33.44 -1.22
N ILE A 38 -21.16 -32.66 -2.09
CA ILE A 38 -20.45 -31.81 -3.07
C ILE A 38 -20.27 -30.34 -2.57
N PRO A 39 -19.28 -29.61 -3.07
CA PRO A 39 -19.09 -28.20 -2.74
C PRO A 39 -20.37 -27.38 -2.98
N TYR A 40 -20.65 -26.44 -2.05
CA TYR A 40 -21.74 -25.48 -2.15
C TYR A 40 -21.18 -24.06 -2.23
N ILE A 41 -21.35 -23.43 -3.38
CA ILE A 41 -20.85 -22.06 -3.66
C ILE A 41 -22.01 -21.10 -3.44
N ILE A 42 -21.91 -20.31 -2.34
CA ILE A 42 -23.01 -19.46 -1.88
C ILE A 42 -23.00 -18.09 -2.57
N GLY A 43 -21.81 -17.49 -2.74
CA GLY A 43 -21.73 -16.14 -3.27
C GLY A 43 -20.30 -15.58 -3.29
N ALA A 44 -20.21 -14.28 -3.12
CA ALA A 44 -18.97 -13.51 -3.22
C ALA A 44 -17.86 -13.94 -2.25
N SER A 45 -18.20 -14.51 -1.09
CA SER A 45 -17.25 -15.05 -0.11
C SER A 45 -16.52 -16.31 -0.58
N ASN A 46 -17.04 -16.97 -1.62
CA ASN A 46 -16.42 -18.13 -2.22
C ASN A 46 -15.51 -17.79 -3.40
N ILE A 47 -15.36 -16.49 -3.73
CA ILE A 47 -14.49 -16.04 -4.83
C ILE A 47 -13.51 -15.00 -4.31
N GLU A 48 -12.22 -15.35 -4.32
CA GLU A 48 -11.11 -14.49 -3.97
C GLU A 48 -10.02 -14.59 -5.04
N ASN A 49 -9.53 -13.47 -5.54
CA ASN A 49 -8.53 -13.40 -6.60
C ASN A 49 -8.86 -14.29 -7.81
N GLU A 50 -10.16 -14.31 -8.20
CA GLU A 50 -10.69 -15.14 -9.30
C GLU A 50 -10.53 -16.66 -9.08
N GLN A 51 -10.31 -17.10 -7.86
CA GLN A 51 -10.22 -18.49 -7.43
C GLN A 51 -11.40 -18.86 -6.53
N LEU A 52 -11.78 -20.14 -6.55
CA LEU A 52 -12.83 -20.67 -5.68
C LEU A 52 -12.29 -21.07 -4.31
N ILE A 53 -12.93 -20.57 -3.26
CA ILE A 53 -12.69 -20.97 -1.87
C ILE A 53 -13.92 -21.70 -1.37
N ILE A 54 -13.74 -22.99 -1.03
CA ILE A 54 -14.84 -23.85 -0.60
C ILE A 54 -14.85 -23.98 0.93
N ASN A 55 -15.96 -23.63 1.52
CA ASN A 55 -16.19 -23.70 2.98
C ASN A 55 -17.53 -24.29 3.37
N ARG A 56 -18.33 -24.74 2.39
CA ARG A 56 -19.63 -25.39 2.59
C ARG A 56 -19.82 -26.53 1.58
N TRP A 57 -20.57 -27.54 2.00
CA TRP A 57 -20.90 -28.75 1.23
C TRP A 57 -22.37 -29.12 1.38
N THR A 58 -22.92 -29.84 0.43
CA THR A 58 -24.31 -30.35 0.48
C THR A 58 -24.39 -31.75 -0.06
N GLU A 59 -25.18 -32.60 0.61
CA GLU A 59 -25.51 -33.98 0.20
C GLU A 59 -26.78 -34.02 -0.66
N SER A 60 -27.52 -32.90 -0.78
CA SER A 60 -28.79 -32.84 -1.52
C SER A 60 -28.76 -31.74 -2.59
N PRO A 61 -27.81 -31.78 -3.55
CA PRO A 61 -27.70 -30.73 -4.57
C PRO A 61 -28.90 -30.78 -5.53
N SER A 62 -29.28 -29.58 -6.03
CA SER A 62 -30.39 -29.44 -7.00
C SER A 62 -29.98 -28.68 -8.25
N VAL A 63 -29.04 -27.75 -8.18
CA VAL A 63 -28.51 -26.97 -9.31
C VAL A 63 -27.02 -27.13 -9.39
N TYR A 64 -26.54 -27.56 -10.53
CA TYR A 64 -25.14 -27.98 -10.70
C TYR A 64 -24.34 -26.98 -11.56
N SER A 65 -23.18 -26.63 -11.07
CA SER A 65 -22.07 -26.15 -11.88
C SER A 65 -21.11 -27.31 -12.14
N TYR A 66 -20.52 -27.31 -13.33
CA TYR A 66 -19.55 -28.32 -13.77
C TYR A 66 -18.17 -27.70 -14.00
N LEU A 67 -17.18 -28.57 -14.18
CA LEU A 67 -15.83 -28.14 -14.54
C LEU A 67 -15.87 -27.24 -15.78
N ASN A 68 -15.12 -26.12 -15.73
CA ASN A 68 -15.06 -25.07 -16.74
C ASN A 68 -16.33 -24.21 -16.90
N ASP A 69 -17.32 -24.29 -16.03
CA ASP A 69 -18.34 -23.24 -15.96
C ASP A 69 -17.71 -21.93 -15.42
N LEU A 70 -18.04 -20.79 -16.02
CA LEU A 70 -17.70 -19.48 -15.45
C LEU A 70 -18.77 -19.09 -14.43
N LEU A 71 -18.40 -19.01 -13.17
CA LEU A 71 -19.27 -18.60 -12.06
C LEU A 71 -19.20 -17.08 -11.91
N VAL A 72 -20.34 -16.41 -11.95
CA VAL A 72 -20.45 -14.95 -11.82
C VAL A 72 -21.37 -14.62 -10.65
N VAL A 73 -20.91 -13.77 -9.74
CA VAL A 73 -21.73 -13.24 -8.65
C VAL A 73 -22.69 -12.20 -9.23
N CYS A 74 -23.98 -12.46 -9.13
CA CYS A 74 -25.03 -11.62 -9.72
C CYS A 74 -25.83 -10.82 -8.69
N LYS A 75 -25.69 -11.08 -7.39
CA LYS A 75 -26.42 -10.40 -6.31
C LYS A 75 -25.53 -10.16 -5.10
N GLY A 76 -25.80 -9.04 -4.39
CA GLY A 76 -25.08 -8.69 -3.15
C GLY A 76 -23.84 -7.83 -3.37
N ALA A 77 -23.08 -7.58 -2.30
CA ALA A 77 -21.94 -6.66 -2.28
C ALA A 77 -20.75 -7.06 -3.20
N GLY A 78 -20.73 -8.29 -3.69
CA GLY A 78 -19.68 -8.80 -4.56
C GLY A 78 -20.10 -8.97 -6.00
N VAL A 79 -21.16 -8.31 -6.47
CA VAL A 79 -21.62 -8.38 -7.86
C VAL A 79 -20.47 -8.10 -8.84
N GLY A 80 -20.32 -8.97 -9.83
CA GLY A 80 -19.24 -8.89 -10.81
C GLY A 80 -18.01 -9.73 -10.48
N LYS A 81 -17.83 -10.21 -9.24
CA LYS A 81 -16.78 -11.22 -8.96
C LYS A 81 -17.04 -12.47 -9.76
N MET A 82 -15.99 -13.06 -10.28
CA MET A 82 -16.09 -14.26 -11.10
C MET A 82 -14.91 -15.20 -10.95
N ALA A 83 -15.17 -16.50 -11.12
CA ALA A 83 -14.14 -17.54 -11.14
C ALA A 83 -14.56 -18.66 -12.10
N ILE A 84 -13.59 -19.34 -12.73
CA ILE A 84 -13.86 -20.54 -13.49
C ILE A 84 -13.93 -21.72 -12.51
N ASN A 85 -14.95 -22.55 -12.62
CA ASN A 85 -15.06 -23.76 -11.81
C ASN A 85 -13.96 -24.75 -12.20
N ASN A 86 -12.98 -24.92 -11.32
CA ASN A 86 -11.86 -25.86 -11.46
C ASN A 86 -11.94 -27.04 -10.48
N ILE A 87 -13.03 -27.13 -9.71
CA ILE A 87 -13.20 -28.13 -8.65
C ILE A 87 -14.12 -29.32 -9.06
N GLY A 88 -14.69 -29.24 -10.26
CA GLY A 88 -15.62 -30.28 -10.76
C GLY A 88 -17.08 -29.94 -10.48
N VAL A 89 -17.86 -30.91 -9.96
CA VAL A 89 -19.29 -30.71 -9.69
C VAL A 89 -19.48 -29.93 -8.39
N ALA A 90 -20.26 -28.85 -8.45
CA ALA A 90 -20.62 -28.05 -7.28
C ALA A 90 -22.09 -27.62 -7.35
N HIS A 91 -22.75 -27.45 -6.22
CA HIS A 91 -24.04 -26.76 -6.14
C HIS A 91 -23.81 -25.25 -6.03
N ILE A 92 -24.63 -24.43 -6.72
CA ILE A 92 -24.53 -22.97 -6.72
C ILE A 92 -25.80 -22.34 -6.13
N ALA A 93 -25.62 -21.32 -5.28
CA ALA A 93 -26.69 -20.58 -4.68
C ALA A 93 -27.23 -19.49 -5.63
N ARG A 94 -28.39 -18.92 -5.30
CA ARG A 94 -29.11 -17.90 -6.08
C ARG A 94 -28.28 -16.64 -6.40
N GLN A 95 -27.22 -16.38 -5.61
CA GLN A 95 -26.33 -15.25 -5.88
C GLN A 95 -25.38 -15.49 -7.04
N ILE A 96 -25.21 -16.74 -7.45
CA ILE A 96 -24.30 -17.18 -8.51
C ILE A 96 -25.09 -17.56 -9.76
N GLN A 97 -24.58 -17.16 -10.91
CA GLN A 97 -24.96 -17.73 -12.20
C GLN A 97 -23.73 -18.45 -12.80
N ALA A 98 -23.96 -19.66 -13.30
CA ALA A 98 -22.94 -20.37 -14.05
C ALA A 98 -23.17 -20.13 -15.55
N VAL A 99 -22.12 -19.62 -16.19
CA VAL A 99 -22.05 -19.42 -17.64
C VAL A 99 -21.34 -20.63 -18.22
N ARG A 100 -22.07 -21.43 -18.98
CA ARG A 100 -21.58 -22.69 -19.57
C ARG A 100 -21.41 -22.55 -21.07
N GLY A 101 -20.16 -22.66 -21.50
CA GLY A 101 -19.81 -22.59 -22.92
C GLY A 101 -20.02 -23.92 -23.66
N TYR A 102 -20.36 -23.83 -24.93
CA TYR A 102 -20.32 -24.97 -25.83
C TYR A 102 -18.87 -25.23 -26.23
N THR A 103 -18.25 -26.29 -25.71
CA THR A 103 -16.81 -26.59 -25.79
C THR A 103 -16.20 -26.59 -27.19
N ASN A 104 -17.01 -26.83 -28.21
CA ASN A 104 -16.57 -26.84 -29.61
C ASN A 104 -16.46 -25.46 -30.25
N TYR A 105 -17.08 -24.42 -29.64
CA TYR A 105 -17.19 -23.09 -30.24
C TYR A 105 -16.70 -22.00 -29.35
N THR A 106 -16.59 -22.24 -28.02
CA THR A 106 -16.24 -21.20 -27.04
C THR A 106 -15.14 -21.66 -26.11
N ASP A 107 -14.14 -20.81 -25.92
CA ASP A 107 -13.16 -20.93 -24.83
C ASP A 107 -13.64 -20.12 -23.64
N ILE A 108 -13.82 -20.77 -22.48
CA ILE A 108 -14.39 -20.13 -21.30
C ILE A 108 -13.50 -19.03 -20.72
N LYS A 109 -12.18 -19.10 -20.92
CA LYS A 109 -11.25 -18.04 -20.51
C LYS A 109 -11.40 -16.82 -21.40
N TYR A 110 -11.62 -17.00 -22.70
CA TYR A 110 -11.96 -15.91 -23.61
C TYR A 110 -13.26 -15.23 -23.20
N ILE A 111 -14.31 -16.01 -22.94
CA ILE A 111 -15.59 -15.50 -22.45
C ILE A 111 -15.43 -14.75 -21.12
N LYS A 112 -14.64 -15.29 -20.18
CA LYS A 112 -14.32 -14.60 -18.92
C LYS A 112 -13.67 -13.24 -19.18
N ALA A 113 -12.70 -13.15 -20.07
CA ALA A 113 -12.03 -11.88 -20.41
C ALA A 113 -13.02 -10.85 -20.97
N VAL A 114 -13.92 -11.27 -21.88
CA VAL A 114 -14.97 -10.41 -22.44
C VAL A 114 -15.96 -9.93 -21.38
N VAL A 115 -16.47 -10.85 -20.55
CA VAL A 115 -17.42 -10.52 -19.47
C VAL A 115 -16.73 -9.58 -18.45
N LYS A 116 -15.51 -9.87 -18.05
CA LYS A 116 -14.73 -9.04 -17.10
C LYS A 116 -14.56 -7.61 -17.61
N ASN A 117 -14.20 -7.45 -18.88
CA ASN A 117 -14.02 -6.14 -19.50
C ASN A 117 -15.31 -5.30 -19.58
N ASN A 118 -16.47 -5.96 -19.61
CA ASN A 118 -17.75 -5.30 -19.75
C ASN A 118 -18.57 -5.23 -18.45
N ILE A 119 -18.10 -5.85 -17.37
CA ILE A 119 -18.89 -6.07 -16.15
C ILE A 119 -19.37 -4.78 -15.50
N GLU A 120 -18.51 -3.75 -15.43
CA GLU A 120 -18.87 -2.44 -14.86
C GLU A 120 -19.96 -1.74 -15.68
N ASN A 121 -19.87 -1.80 -17.01
CA ASN A 121 -20.88 -1.24 -17.90
C ASN A 121 -22.22 -1.99 -17.78
N ILE A 122 -22.19 -3.30 -17.52
CA ILE A 122 -23.40 -4.11 -17.34
C ILE A 122 -24.04 -3.77 -15.99
N ILE A 123 -23.26 -3.65 -14.94
CA ILE A 123 -23.72 -3.29 -13.59
C ILE A 123 -24.31 -1.87 -13.57
N SER A 124 -23.67 -0.89 -14.23
CA SER A 124 -24.15 0.49 -14.28
C SER A 124 -25.50 0.65 -15.00
N LYS A 125 -25.83 -0.24 -15.94
CA LYS A 125 -27.12 -0.29 -16.61
C LYS A 125 -28.22 -0.97 -15.78
N ALA A 126 -27.86 -1.62 -14.67
CA ALA A 126 -28.80 -2.26 -13.76
C ALA A 126 -29.36 -1.21 -12.80
N ASN A 127 -30.41 -0.49 -13.21
CA ASN A 127 -31.12 0.49 -12.38
C ASN A 127 -31.78 -0.20 -11.17
N GLY A 128 -31.37 0.14 -9.94
CA GLY A 128 -32.00 -0.33 -8.70
C GLY A 128 -31.20 0.04 -7.45
N LEU A 129 -31.88 0.14 -6.31
CA LEU A 129 -31.30 0.40 -4.97
C LEU A 129 -30.33 -0.70 -4.49
N ILE A 130 -30.45 -1.90 -5.05
CA ILE A 130 -29.57 -3.05 -4.75
C ILE A 130 -28.83 -3.42 -6.02
N PRO A 131 -27.49 -3.37 -6.06
CA PRO A 131 -26.72 -3.83 -7.20
C PRO A 131 -27.06 -5.29 -7.53
N GLY A 132 -27.48 -5.55 -8.77
CA GLY A 132 -27.81 -6.88 -9.22
C GLY A 132 -27.58 -7.01 -10.72
N LEU A 133 -26.86 -8.06 -11.12
CA LEU A 133 -26.66 -8.40 -12.53
C LEU A 133 -27.86 -9.22 -13.01
N LYS A 134 -28.73 -8.58 -13.78
CA LYS A 134 -29.90 -9.25 -14.35
C LYS A 134 -29.44 -10.26 -15.42
N ARG A 135 -30.12 -11.41 -15.45
CA ARG A 135 -29.89 -12.49 -16.44
C ARG A 135 -29.93 -11.97 -17.89
N GLU A 136 -30.93 -11.14 -18.19
CA GLU A 136 -31.14 -10.57 -19.52
C GLU A 136 -30.01 -9.65 -19.96
N LEU A 137 -29.42 -8.88 -19.02
CA LEU A 137 -28.29 -8.01 -19.31
C LEU A 137 -27.03 -8.80 -19.64
N LEU A 138 -26.83 -9.92 -18.96
CA LEU A 138 -25.68 -10.80 -19.24
C LEU A 138 -25.88 -11.49 -20.58
N LEU A 139 -27.05 -12.05 -20.85
CA LEU A 139 -27.35 -12.75 -22.11
C LEU A 139 -27.33 -11.80 -23.33
N SER A 140 -27.71 -10.54 -23.15
CA SER A 140 -27.69 -9.55 -24.24
C SER A 140 -26.32 -8.89 -24.47
N LEU A 141 -25.30 -9.27 -23.71
CA LEU A 141 -23.94 -8.76 -23.93
C LEU A 141 -23.47 -9.12 -25.33
N GLN A 142 -23.22 -8.10 -26.14
CA GLN A 142 -22.65 -8.27 -27.47
C GLN A 142 -21.13 -8.52 -27.35
N LEU A 143 -20.64 -9.48 -28.10
CA LEU A 143 -19.22 -9.79 -28.15
C LEU A 143 -18.77 -10.18 -29.55
N PRO A 144 -17.53 -9.84 -29.93
CA PRO A 144 -16.91 -10.37 -31.12
C PRO A 144 -16.45 -11.80 -30.83
N LEU A 145 -16.82 -12.74 -31.67
CA LEU A 145 -16.48 -14.16 -31.54
C LEU A 145 -15.47 -14.57 -32.62
N PRO A 146 -14.18 -14.75 -32.27
CA PRO A 146 -13.18 -15.34 -33.15
C PRO A 146 -13.40 -16.85 -33.34
N PRO A 147 -12.77 -17.48 -34.33
CA PRO A 147 -12.64 -18.94 -34.39
C PRO A 147 -11.98 -19.48 -33.10
N ILE A 148 -12.39 -20.68 -32.65
CA ILE A 148 -11.96 -21.27 -31.37
C ILE A 148 -10.42 -21.33 -31.21
N SER A 149 -9.68 -21.61 -32.27
CA SER A 149 -8.22 -21.62 -32.28
C SER A 149 -7.64 -20.21 -32.00
N GLU A 150 -8.30 -19.16 -32.47
CA GLU A 150 -7.89 -17.78 -32.25
C GLU A 150 -8.27 -17.31 -30.85
N GLN A 151 -9.45 -17.67 -30.33
CA GLN A 151 -9.79 -17.43 -28.92
C GLN A 151 -8.72 -17.95 -27.99
N ARG A 152 -8.22 -19.17 -28.20
CA ARG A 152 -7.13 -19.77 -27.41
C ARG A 152 -5.82 -19.02 -27.53
N ARG A 153 -5.45 -18.54 -28.73
CA ARG A 153 -4.25 -17.71 -28.90
C ARG A 153 -4.37 -16.37 -28.18
N ILE A 154 -5.54 -15.74 -28.25
CA ILE A 154 -5.83 -14.49 -27.51
C ILE A 154 -5.68 -14.69 -26.01
N VAL A 155 -6.27 -15.78 -25.46
CA VAL A 155 -6.15 -16.11 -24.04
C VAL A 155 -4.67 -16.31 -23.65
N CYS A 156 -3.92 -17.07 -24.45
CA CYS A 156 -2.49 -17.31 -24.18
C CYS A 156 -1.68 -16.01 -24.15
N GLU A 157 -1.95 -15.07 -25.06
CA GLU A 157 -1.28 -13.76 -25.06
C GLU A 157 -1.71 -12.90 -23.87
N ILE A 158 -2.97 -12.90 -23.48
CA ILE A 158 -3.44 -12.19 -22.28
C ILE A 158 -2.73 -12.72 -21.03
N GLU A 159 -2.68 -14.05 -20.85
CA GLU A 159 -2.00 -14.70 -19.72
C GLU A 159 -0.50 -14.38 -19.70
N ARG A 160 0.14 -14.36 -20.86
CA ARG A 160 1.55 -13.98 -21.01
C ARG A 160 1.81 -12.55 -20.59
N TRP A 161 0.99 -11.60 -21.03
CA TRP A 161 1.14 -10.18 -20.65
C TRP A 161 0.91 -9.97 -19.17
N PHE A 162 -0.10 -10.57 -18.57
CA PHE A 162 -0.34 -10.48 -17.13
C PHE A 162 0.82 -11.05 -16.32
N PHE A 163 1.36 -12.20 -16.73
CA PHE A 163 2.55 -12.77 -16.10
C PHE A 163 3.75 -11.80 -16.13
N LEU A 164 3.99 -11.14 -17.28
CA LEU A 164 5.06 -10.14 -17.38
C LEU A 164 4.82 -8.91 -16.49
N ILE A 165 3.58 -8.44 -16.40
CA ILE A 165 3.19 -7.35 -15.51
C ILE A 165 3.45 -7.73 -14.05
N ASP A 166 3.03 -8.91 -13.62
CA ASP A 166 3.25 -9.42 -12.27
C ASP A 166 4.75 -9.52 -11.93
N GLN A 167 5.57 -9.97 -12.87
CA GLN A 167 7.03 -9.99 -12.70
C GLN A 167 7.62 -8.59 -12.50
N ILE A 168 7.14 -7.60 -13.27
CA ILE A 168 7.58 -6.20 -13.13
C ILE A 168 7.16 -5.65 -11.76
N GLU A 169 5.96 -5.95 -11.30
CA GLU A 169 5.45 -5.50 -9.99
C GLU A 169 6.22 -6.13 -8.83
N GLN A 170 6.53 -7.42 -8.91
CA GLN A 170 7.38 -8.11 -7.94
C GLN A 170 8.80 -7.54 -7.93
N GLY A 171 9.39 -7.31 -9.09
CA GLY A 171 10.71 -6.69 -9.20
C GLY A 171 10.78 -5.28 -8.61
N LYS A 172 9.70 -4.50 -8.68
CA LYS A 172 9.61 -3.19 -8.01
C LYS A 172 9.60 -3.31 -6.48
N ALA A 173 8.89 -4.28 -5.93
CA ALA A 173 8.86 -4.54 -4.49
C ALA A 173 10.25 -4.95 -3.98
N ASP A 174 10.94 -5.84 -4.69
CA ASP A 174 12.32 -6.25 -4.37
C ASP A 174 13.30 -5.07 -4.46
N LEU A 175 13.17 -4.21 -5.48
CA LEU A 175 13.99 -3.02 -5.65
C LEU A 175 13.88 -2.05 -4.47
N GLN A 176 12.69 -1.82 -3.93
CA GLN A 176 12.49 -0.98 -2.74
C GLN A 176 13.23 -1.55 -1.53
N THR A 177 13.19 -2.85 -1.33
CA THR A 177 13.90 -3.55 -0.26
C THR A 177 15.41 -3.41 -0.42
N VAL A 178 15.94 -3.64 -1.62
CA VAL A 178 17.37 -3.50 -1.95
C VAL A 178 17.84 -2.07 -1.72
N ILE A 179 17.08 -1.06 -2.16
CA ILE A 179 17.38 0.36 -1.92
C ILE A 179 17.45 0.66 -0.42
N LYS A 180 16.50 0.16 0.37
CA LYS A 180 16.49 0.35 1.83
C LYS A 180 17.73 -0.27 2.47
N GLN A 181 18.08 -1.49 2.08
CA GLN A 181 19.29 -2.18 2.57
C GLN A 181 20.57 -1.45 2.17
N ALA A 182 20.67 -0.97 0.93
CA ALA A 182 21.80 -0.20 0.44
C ALA A 182 21.98 1.11 1.24
N LYS A 183 20.90 1.87 1.45
CA LYS A 183 20.93 3.08 2.28
C LYS A 183 21.40 2.79 3.71
N SER A 184 20.87 1.74 4.33
CA SER A 184 21.29 1.30 5.66
C SER A 184 22.78 0.94 5.71
N LYS A 185 23.27 0.23 4.69
CA LYS A 185 24.69 -0.16 4.61
C LYS A 185 25.61 1.03 4.40
N ILE A 186 25.22 2.00 3.58
CA ILE A 186 25.98 3.24 3.38
C ILE A 186 26.12 4.01 4.70
N LEU A 187 25.02 4.16 5.44
CA LEU A 187 25.04 4.80 6.77
C LEU A 187 25.93 4.05 7.75
N ASP A 188 25.82 2.73 7.80
CA ASP A 188 26.68 1.88 8.65
C ASP A 188 28.16 2.08 8.34
N LEU A 189 28.54 2.09 7.05
CA LEU A 189 29.92 2.36 6.64
C LEU A 189 30.37 3.78 7.01
N ALA A 190 29.48 4.78 6.90
CA ALA A 190 29.79 6.16 7.25
C ALA A 190 30.10 6.32 8.74
N ILE A 191 29.21 5.83 9.62
CA ILE A 191 29.37 5.97 11.08
C ILE A 191 30.51 5.12 11.66
N HIS A 192 31.01 4.14 10.90
CA HIS A 192 32.19 3.37 11.26
C HIS A 192 33.48 3.89 10.59
N GLY A 193 33.44 5.02 9.92
CA GLY A 193 34.59 5.62 9.22
C GLY A 193 35.15 4.78 8.07
N LYS A 194 34.31 3.92 7.47
CA LYS A 194 34.71 3.00 6.39
C LYS A 194 34.19 3.45 5.01
N LEU A 195 33.41 4.52 4.95
CA LEU A 195 32.81 5.00 3.70
C LEU A 195 33.81 5.76 2.82
N VAL A 196 34.68 6.53 3.44
CA VAL A 196 35.74 7.31 2.76
C VAL A 196 37.10 7.02 3.41
N PRO A 197 38.22 7.13 2.64
CA PRO A 197 39.57 7.03 3.21
C PRO A 197 39.77 8.12 4.26
N GLN A 198 40.48 7.79 5.34
CA GLN A 198 40.90 8.76 6.37
C GLN A 198 42.04 9.62 5.81
N ASN A 199 41.98 10.93 6.02
CA ASN A 199 43.07 11.84 5.65
C ASN A 199 43.96 12.08 6.86
N PRO A 200 45.27 11.73 6.80
CA PRO A 200 46.19 11.92 7.93
C PRO A 200 46.41 13.38 8.35
N ASN A 201 46.03 14.32 7.46
CA ASN A 201 46.16 15.77 7.74
C ASN A 201 44.92 16.39 8.39
N ASP A 202 43.87 15.59 8.56
CA ASP A 202 42.68 16.06 9.26
C ASP A 202 42.95 16.22 10.73
N GLU A 203 42.45 17.28 11.34
CA GLU A 203 42.59 17.51 12.77
C GLU A 203 41.90 16.38 13.57
N PRO A 204 42.58 15.77 14.56
CA PRO A 204 41.93 14.78 15.41
C PRO A 204 40.74 15.34 16.16
N ALA A 205 39.62 14.60 16.21
CA ALA A 205 38.39 15.05 16.85
C ALA A 205 38.58 15.46 18.33
N ILE A 206 39.53 14.85 19.02
CA ILE A 206 39.82 15.19 20.42
C ILE A 206 40.38 16.62 20.58
N GLU A 207 41.14 17.13 19.60
CA GLU A 207 41.68 18.49 19.63
C GLU A 207 40.59 19.51 19.44
N LEU A 208 39.65 19.26 18.51
CA LEU A 208 38.46 20.08 18.32
C LEU A 208 37.61 20.12 19.59
N LEU A 209 37.35 18.97 20.21
CA LEU A 209 36.53 18.87 21.42
C LEU A 209 37.16 19.56 22.63
N LYS A 210 38.47 19.50 22.78
CA LYS A 210 39.18 20.23 23.83
C LYS A 210 39.18 21.73 23.62
N ARG A 211 39.07 22.24 22.39
CA ARG A 211 38.89 23.68 22.17
C ARG A 211 37.50 24.15 22.61
N ILE A 212 36.47 23.31 22.45
CA ILE A 212 35.11 23.58 22.90
C ILE A 212 34.99 23.46 24.42
N ASN A 213 35.57 22.39 24.98
CA ASN A 213 35.60 22.10 26.41
C ASN A 213 36.98 21.61 26.80
N PRO A 214 37.83 22.47 27.46
CA PRO A 214 39.21 22.11 27.85
C PRO A 214 39.30 20.85 28.72
N ASP A 215 38.25 20.56 29.50
CA ASP A 215 38.21 19.41 30.41
C ASP A 215 37.59 18.17 29.74
N PHE A 216 37.39 18.18 28.42
CA PHE A 216 36.79 17.08 27.70
C PHE A 216 37.59 15.80 27.81
N THR A 217 36.93 14.71 28.15
CA THR A 217 37.44 13.34 28.10
C THR A 217 36.52 12.46 27.28
N PRO A 218 37.05 11.65 26.34
CA PRO A 218 36.22 10.74 25.54
C PRO A 218 35.40 9.82 26.44
N CYS A 219 34.14 9.60 26.07
CA CYS A 219 33.27 8.65 26.75
C CYS A 219 33.66 7.21 26.41
N ASP A 220 33.22 6.26 27.25
CA ASP A 220 33.49 4.83 27.07
C ASP A 220 32.94 4.32 25.73
N ASN A 221 33.80 3.63 24.98
CA ASN A 221 33.51 3.11 23.61
C ASN A 221 32.96 1.66 23.65
N ARG A 222 31.96 1.38 24.49
CA ARG A 222 31.40 0.01 24.63
C ARG A 222 30.67 -0.49 23.39
N HIS A 223 30.23 0.41 22.52
CA HIS A 223 29.42 0.07 21.33
C HIS A 223 30.25 -0.06 20.04
N TYR A 224 31.48 0.43 20.01
CA TYR A 224 32.35 0.40 18.84
C TYR A 224 33.67 -0.24 19.20
N THR A 225 33.95 -1.42 18.68
CA THR A 225 35.15 -2.19 18.99
C THR A 225 36.43 -1.55 18.47
N GLN A 226 36.33 -0.74 17.40
CA GLN A 226 37.50 -0.04 16.85
C GLN A 226 37.03 1.19 16.05
N LEU A 227 37.51 2.37 16.44
CA LEU A 227 37.30 3.61 15.69
C LEU A 227 38.51 3.90 14.80
N PRO A 228 38.33 4.60 13.66
CA PRO A 228 39.47 5.10 12.86
C PRO A 228 40.36 6.03 13.66
N ASN A 229 41.62 6.15 13.21
CA ASN A 229 42.55 7.11 13.79
C ASN A 229 42.01 8.54 13.67
N GLY A 230 42.17 9.32 14.73
CA GLY A 230 41.64 10.71 14.77
C GLY A 230 40.16 10.82 15.20
N TRP A 231 39.41 9.73 15.29
CA TRP A 231 38.08 9.72 15.83
C TRP A 231 38.05 9.53 17.33
N CYS A 232 37.05 10.10 18.00
CA CYS A 232 36.80 9.82 19.41
C CYS A 232 35.32 9.74 19.71
N THR A 233 34.96 9.08 20.79
CA THR A 233 33.56 8.99 21.26
C THR A 233 33.22 10.20 22.12
N THR A 234 32.05 10.75 21.92
CA THR A 234 31.51 11.88 22.68
C THR A 234 29.98 11.74 22.84
N THR A 235 29.40 12.57 23.68
CA THR A 235 27.93 12.62 23.81
C THR A 235 27.35 13.84 23.06
N LEU A 236 26.08 13.78 22.67
CA LEU A 236 25.40 14.93 22.10
C LEU A 236 25.41 16.15 23.05
N LYS A 237 25.45 15.91 24.36
CA LYS A 237 25.53 16.97 25.37
C LYS A 237 26.85 17.75 25.30
N ASP A 238 27.93 17.10 24.91
CA ASP A 238 29.25 17.74 24.79
C ASP A 238 29.42 18.52 23.49
N LEU A 239 28.60 18.18 22.47
CA LEU A 239 28.66 18.78 21.14
C LEU A 239 27.59 19.85 20.90
N CYS A 240 26.46 19.75 21.58
CA CYS A 240 25.28 20.50 21.22
C CYS A 240 24.52 21.00 22.44
N GLU A 241 24.01 22.21 22.35
CA GLU A 241 22.99 22.69 23.27
C GLU A 241 21.65 22.01 22.96
N ASN A 242 20.98 21.48 23.99
CA ASN A 242 19.68 20.84 23.86
C ASN A 242 18.58 21.75 24.41
N ILE A 243 17.70 22.22 23.51
CA ILE A 243 16.66 23.18 23.84
C ILE A 243 15.29 22.51 23.65
N ASN A 244 14.51 22.41 24.72
CA ASN A 244 13.12 21.94 24.63
C ASN A 244 12.22 23.02 24.02
N GLY A 245 11.14 22.57 23.37
CA GLY A 245 10.11 23.45 22.83
C GLY A 245 9.43 24.33 23.87
N LEU A 246 8.65 25.30 23.40
CA LEU A 246 8.08 26.39 24.20
C LEU A 246 6.72 26.07 24.79
N TRP A 247 6.50 26.67 25.98
CA TRP A 247 5.19 26.95 26.57
C TRP A 247 4.79 28.40 26.33
N LYS A 248 3.48 28.70 26.26
CA LYS A 248 2.94 30.02 26.07
C LYS A 248 3.54 31.04 27.05
N GLY A 249 3.78 30.65 28.29
CA GLY A 249 4.19 31.57 29.36
C GLY A 249 3.02 32.39 29.93
N LYS A 250 3.30 33.22 30.94
CA LYS A 250 2.27 34.00 31.64
C LYS A 250 2.61 35.50 31.75
N LYS A 251 3.82 35.91 31.37
CA LYS A 251 4.32 37.27 31.60
C LYS A 251 4.52 38.04 30.30
N GLU A 252 4.03 39.25 30.24
CA GLU A 252 4.30 40.19 29.16
C GLU A 252 5.78 40.67 29.16
N PRO A 253 6.31 41.08 28.03
CA PRO A 253 5.67 41.18 26.73
C PRO A 253 5.57 39.83 26.00
N PHE A 254 4.53 39.67 25.15
CA PHE A 254 4.35 38.53 24.30
C PHE A 254 4.82 38.81 22.87
N VAL A 255 5.24 37.77 22.17
CA VAL A 255 5.56 37.77 20.74
C VAL A 255 4.76 36.69 20.01
N HIS A 256 4.24 37.03 18.85
CA HIS A 256 3.47 36.11 17.98
C HIS A 256 4.43 35.24 17.20
N VAL A 257 4.33 33.92 17.34
CA VAL A 257 5.30 32.94 16.78
C VAL A 257 4.62 31.78 16.11
N GLY A 258 5.23 31.28 15.03
CA GLY A 258 4.82 30.02 14.39
C GLY A 258 5.38 28.82 15.16
N VAL A 259 4.54 27.80 15.43
CA VAL A 259 4.91 26.60 16.17
C VAL A 259 5.07 25.42 15.23
N ILE A 260 6.29 24.89 15.10
CA ILE A 260 6.57 23.67 14.38
C ILE A 260 6.26 22.48 15.28
N ARG A 261 5.41 21.59 14.83
CA ARG A 261 4.92 20.40 15.53
C ARG A 261 5.31 19.13 14.76
N ASN A 262 5.21 17.96 15.41
CA ASN A 262 5.45 16.67 14.76
C ASN A 262 4.57 16.45 13.51
N ALA A 263 3.38 17.06 13.46
CA ALA A 263 2.49 17.03 12.29
C ALA A 263 3.09 17.74 11.05
N ASN A 264 4.05 18.64 11.26
CA ASN A 264 4.76 19.35 10.20
C ASN A 264 5.94 18.56 9.63
N PHE A 265 6.23 17.36 10.16
CA PHE A 265 7.32 16.50 9.69
C PHE A 265 6.84 15.62 8.54
N THR A 266 7.41 15.82 7.36
CA THR A 266 7.11 14.97 6.20
C THR A 266 7.82 13.62 6.28
N LYS A 267 7.40 12.67 5.44
CA LYS A 267 8.06 11.36 5.32
C LYS A 267 9.46 11.43 4.71
N ASP A 268 9.75 12.52 3.99
CA ASP A 268 11.04 12.76 3.32
C ASP A 268 12.02 13.53 4.23
N PHE A 269 11.75 13.59 5.54
CA PHE A 269 12.55 14.32 6.53
C PHE A 269 12.68 15.82 6.25
N LYS A 270 11.60 16.45 5.75
CA LYS A 270 11.46 17.90 5.53
C LYS A 270 10.36 18.48 6.41
N LEU A 271 10.33 19.80 6.52
CA LEU A 271 9.25 20.51 7.20
C LEU A 271 8.18 20.95 6.19
N ASP A 272 6.92 20.71 6.54
CA ASP A 272 5.76 21.24 5.83
C ASP A 272 5.23 22.47 6.57
N TYR A 273 5.35 23.62 5.94
CA TYR A 273 4.91 24.92 6.50
C TYR A 273 3.48 25.29 6.12
N SER A 274 2.75 24.45 5.39
CA SER A 274 1.39 24.74 4.92
C SER A 274 0.36 24.88 6.04
N ASN A 275 0.61 24.25 7.20
CA ASN A 275 -0.30 24.25 8.36
C ASN A 275 0.45 24.55 9.66
N ILE A 276 0.98 25.77 9.74
CA ILE A 276 1.65 26.28 10.95
C ILE A 276 0.62 26.90 11.87
N GLU A 277 0.63 26.51 13.14
CA GLU A 277 -0.13 27.16 14.19
C GLU A 277 0.65 28.33 14.76
N TYR A 278 -0.02 29.47 14.98
CA TYR A 278 0.57 30.67 15.57
C TYR A 278 0.02 30.87 16.96
N ILE A 279 0.91 31.16 17.90
CA ILE A 279 0.55 31.46 19.30
C ILE A 279 1.35 32.63 19.83
N ASP A 280 0.80 33.30 20.84
CA ASP A 280 1.52 34.32 21.58
C ASP A 280 2.31 33.68 22.72
N VAL A 281 3.62 33.87 22.72
CA VAL A 281 4.53 33.33 23.75
C VAL A 281 5.29 34.46 24.45
N GLU A 282 5.68 34.21 25.69
CA GLU A 282 6.50 35.14 26.48
C GLU A 282 7.83 35.45 25.76
N GLN A 283 8.09 36.69 25.45
CA GLN A 283 9.27 37.14 24.66
C GLN A 283 10.59 36.66 25.26
N ARG A 284 10.74 36.71 26.57
CA ARG A 284 11.95 36.25 27.27
C ARG A 284 12.25 34.78 27.01
N THR A 285 11.21 33.96 26.95
CA THR A 285 11.34 32.55 26.70
C THR A 285 11.61 32.28 25.23
N PHE A 286 10.96 33.03 24.34
CA PHE A 286 11.19 32.94 22.90
C PHE A 286 12.65 33.29 22.55
N THR A 287 13.20 34.36 23.07
CA THR A 287 14.60 34.75 22.81
C THR A 287 15.61 33.65 23.11
N LYS A 288 15.32 32.80 24.09
CA LYS A 288 16.18 31.65 24.46
C LYS A 288 15.92 30.37 23.67
N ARG A 289 14.74 30.26 23.03
CA ARG A 289 14.25 28.96 22.48
C ARG A 289 13.69 29.07 21.06
N HIS A 290 13.94 30.18 20.35
CA HIS A 290 13.58 30.25 18.93
C HIS A 290 14.47 29.36 18.08
N LEU A 291 13.97 28.94 16.91
CA LEU A 291 14.74 28.18 15.94
C LEU A 291 15.71 29.09 15.19
N MET A 292 16.89 28.55 14.93
CA MET A 292 17.91 29.19 14.10
C MET A 292 18.29 28.25 12.94
N ASN A 293 18.71 28.84 11.82
CA ASN A 293 19.24 28.07 10.71
C ASN A 293 20.40 27.17 11.18
N GLY A 294 20.38 25.88 10.78
CA GLY A 294 21.34 24.87 11.24
C GLY A 294 20.90 24.09 12.49
N ASP A 295 19.78 24.44 13.12
CA ASP A 295 19.23 23.66 14.23
C ASP A 295 18.76 22.28 13.77
N LEU A 296 19.09 21.22 14.48
CA LEU A 296 18.52 19.89 14.31
C LEU A 296 17.27 19.75 15.20
N ILE A 297 16.15 19.54 14.58
CA ILE A 297 14.86 19.31 15.27
C ILE A 297 14.69 17.80 15.44
N VAL A 298 14.53 17.33 16.67
CA VAL A 298 14.35 15.91 16.99
C VAL A 298 12.97 15.69 17.59
N GLU A 299 12.21 14.75 17.04
CA GLU A 299 10.94 14.32 17.59
C GLU A 299 11.16 13.52 18.88
N LYS A 300 10.62 14.03 19.99
CA LYS A 300 10.81 13.48 21.33
C LYS A 300 9.68 12.55 21.77
N SER A 301 8.47 12.81 21.31
CA SER A 301 7.26 12.06 21.70
C SER A 301 6.16 12.19 20.65
N GLY A 302 5.14 11.33 20.70
CA GLY A 302 3.98 11.37 19.80
C GLY A 302 4.10 10.47 18.57
N GLY A 303 5.03 9.54 18.56
CA GLY A 303 5.16 8.54 17.50
C GLY A 303 4.02 7.51 17.48
N SER A 304 3.96 6.74 16.41
CA SER A 304 3.07 5.59 16.19
C SER A 304 3.85 4.43 15.60
N ASP A 305 3.24 3.25 15.50
CA ASP A 305 3.88 2.06 14.92
C ASP A 305 4.40 2.31 13.49
N ASN A 306 3.71 3.16 12.72
CA ASN A 306 4.11 3.53 11.36
C ASN A 306 5.04 4.75 11.29
N ASN A 307 5.15 5.51 12.37
CA ASN A 307 6.00 6.70 12.47
C ASN A 307 6.67 6.69 13.85
N PRO A 308 7.79 5.96 13.99
CA PRO A 308 8.48 5.87 15.28
C PRO A 308 9.04 7.23 15.71
N VAL A 309 9.13 7.43 17.02
CA VAL A 309 9.77 8.60 17.63
C VAL A 309 11.25 8.68 17.23
N GLY A 310 11.80 9.90 17.17
CA GLY A 310 13.21 10.12 16.87
C GLY A 310 13.47 10.60 15.44
N ARG A 311 12.43 10.96 14.68
CA ARG A 311 12.64 11.65 13.40
C ARG A 311 13.44 12.93 13.63
N THR A 312 14.46 13.13 12.80
CA THR A 312 15.37 14.29 12.91
C THR A 312 15.36 15.06 11.61
N ILE A 313 15.19 16.38 11.71
CA ILE A 313 15.13 17.29 10.55
C ILE A 313 16.08 18.47 10.78
N LEU A 314 16.85 18.81 9.75
CA LEU A 314 17.64 20.05 9.74
C LEU A 314 16.71 21.24 9.45
N TYR A 315 16.76 22.27 10.29
CA TYR A 315 16.07 23.52 10.05
C TYR A 315 16.94 24.46 9.19
N GLU A 316 16.51 24.71 7.97
CA GLU A 316 17.25 25.48 6.97
C GLU A 316 16.88 26.99 6.99
N GLY A 317 16.19 27.44 8.03
CA GLY A 317 15.77 28.85 8.16
C GLY A 317 14.57 29.23 7.30
N GLU A 318 13.99 28.28 6.59
CA GLU A 318 12.75 28.46 5.83
C GLU A 318 11.53 28.43 6.77
N GLY A 319 10.50 29.21 6.45
CA GLY A 319 9.27 29.26 7.24
C GLY A 319 9.00 30.59 7.93
N PRO A 320 8.14 30.65 8.95
CA PRO A 320 7.81 31.90 9.65
C PRO A 320 9.05 32.55 10.25
N GLN A 321 9.17 33.88 10.14
CA GLN A 321 10.31 34.66 10.67
C GLN A 321 10.57 34.41 12.17
N ASN A 322 9.51 34.15 12.94
CA ASN A 322 9.60 33.79 14.35
C ASN A 322 9.10 32.36 14.51
N SER A 323 10.00 31.40 14.50
CA SER A 323 9.64 29.96 14.65
C SER A 323 10.15 29.42 15.97
N THR A 324 9.37 28.52 16.55
CA THR A 324 9.71 27.75 17.74
C THR A 324 9.16 26.33 17.63
N LEU A 325 9.50 25.48 18.58
CA LEU A 325 9.04 24.09 18.62
C LEU A 325 7.93 23.88 19.63
N SER A 326 7.06 22.91 19.34
CA SER A 326 6.17 22.32 20.35
C SER A 326 6.98 21.54 21.39
N LEU A 327 6.35 21.26 22.54
CA LEU A 327 6.97 20.46 23.61
C LEU A 327 7.34 19.03 23.24
N ASN A 328 6.77 18.52 22.15
CA ASN A 328 7.04 17.17 21.68
C ASN A 328 8.32 17.07 20.83
N SER A 329 9.02 18.18 20.65
CA SER A 329 10.27 18.24 19.89
C SER A 329 11.38 18.92 20.71
N LEU A 330 12.61 18.64 20.34
CA LEU A 330 13.84 19.12 20.94
C LEU A 330 14.73 19.71 19.85
N VAL A 331 15.34 20.86 20.10
CA VAL A 331 16.46 21.35 19.28
C VAL A 331 17.75 20.75 19.80
N THR A 332 18.60 20.29 18.94
CA THR A 332 20.00 19.95 19.21
C THR A 332 20.86 20.46 18.07
N GLY A 333 22.08 20.88 18.32
CA GLY A 333 23.01 21.30 17.28
C GLY A 333 23.53 22.73 17.37
N ARG A 334 23.12 23.52 18.35
CA ARG A 334 23.78 24.81 18.64
C ARG A 334 25.11 24.57 19.35
N LEU A 335 26.18 25.00 18.73
CA LEU A 335 27.51 25.07 19.31
C LEU A 335 27.76 26.46 19.90
#